data_f35afc55e377b769e4c6efc6f25cef11
#
_entry.id   f35afc55e377b769e4c6efc6f25cef11
#
_cell.length_a   1.000
_cell.length_b   1.000
_cell.length_c   1.000
_cell.angle_alpha   90.00
_cell.angle_beta   90.00
_cell.angle_gamma   90.00
#
_symmetry.space_group_name_H-M   'P 1'
#
loop_
_entity.id
_entity.type
_entity.pdbx_description
1 polymer ?
#
loop_
_entity_poly.entity_id
_entity_poly.type
_entity_poly.pdbx_seq_one_letter_code
_entity_poly.pdbx_strand_id
1 'polypeptide(L)'
;ASKSRGLGDVYKRQIYEALEKVNGKAEDLNYDIFRDVIISQAEQGVDYFTIHAGLRLSFIPTTTKRLTGIVSRGGSIIAKWCLAHHKENFLYENFDDLCDIMKRYDVSFSLGDGLRPGSISDANDEAQFLELKTLGELTLKARSKGVQVMIEGPGHVPLNKIKENVTLEEEYCEEAPFYTLGPLVTDIAPGYDHITSAIGAANIGSFGTSLLCYVTPKEHLGLPNKEDVKDGLVAYKIAAHASDISKGHNFAVERDNELSKARFEFRWLDQFNLSLDPYKAKEFHDETLPQESAKSAHFCSMCGPNFCSMKITQDIRDYASKHNIKDIKIAVEKGMKEK
;
A
#
# COMPACT_ATOMS: atom_id res chain seq x y z
N ALA A 1 1.31 -13.89 24.59
CA ALA A 1 1.40 -13.12 23.34
C ALA A 1 1.85 -14.04 22.23
N SER A 2 1.01 -14.27 21.23
CA SER A 2 1.40 -15.06 20.07
C SER A 2 2.57 -14.36 19.37
N LYS A 3 3.68 -15.06 19.22
CA LYS A 3 4.82 -14.60 18.46
C LYS A 3 4.43 -14.66 16.98
N SER A 4 3.75 -13.64 16.47
CA SER A 4 3.61 -13.44 15.04
C SER A 4 4.98 -13.04 14.50
N ARG A 5 5.56 -13.88 13.65
CA ARG A 5 6.82 -13.61 12.96
C ARG A 5 6.53 -13.08 11.56
N GLY A 6 5.64 -12.08 11.44
CA GLY A 6 5.35 -11.43 10.18
C GLY A 6 6.09 -10.10 10.07
N LEU A 7 6.47 -9.71 8.87
CA LEU A 7 7.13 -8.43 8.57
C LEU A 7 6.44 -7.21 9.22
N GLY A 8 5.11 -7.24 9.37
CA GLY A 8 4.34 -6.19 10.03
C GLY A 8 4.55 -6.04 11.54
N ASP A 9 5.02 -7.10 12.22
CA ASP A 9 5.25 -7.08 13.66
C ASP A 9 6.58 -6.43 14.04
N VAL A 10 7.56 -6.50 13.15
CA VAL A 10 8.89 -5.95 13.35
C VAL A 10 8.86 -4.42 13.35
N TYR A 11 8.03 -3.83 12.52
CA TYR A 11 7.78 -2.39 12.42
C TYR A 11 7.32 -1.77 13.76
N LYS A 12 6.52 -2.50 14.55
CA LYS A 12 5.94 -1.99 15.79
C LYS A 12 6.82 -2.21 17.02
N ARG A 13 7.84 -3.06 16.95
CA ARG A 13 8.57 -3.49 18.15
C ARG A 13 9.64 -2.53 18.63
N GLN A 14 10.35 -1.86 17.73
CA GLN A 14 11.54 -1.09 18.09
C GLN A 14 11.28 -0.02 19.14
N ILE A 15 10.45 0.97 18.81
CA ILE A 15 10.15 2.07 19.72
C ILE A 15 9.28 1.63 20.89
N TYR A 16 8.40 0.64 20.69
CA TYR A 16 7.54 0.12 21.76
C TYR A 16 8.32 -0.74 22.74
N GLU A 17 9.22 -1.60 22.27
CA GLU A 17 10.08 -2.38 23.14
C GLU A 17 11.03 -1.45 23.92
N ALA A 18 11.56 -0.41 23.29
CA ALA A 18 12.33 0.60 23.97
C ALA A 18 11.51 1.36 25.03
N LEU A 19 10.24 1.70 24.73
CA LEU A 19 9.31 2.30 25.68
C LEU A 19 8.97 1.39 26.85
N GLU A 20 8.79 0.08 26.63
CA GLU A 20 8.57 -0.88 27.71
C GLU A 20 9.73 -0.89 28.70
N LYS A 21 10.98 -0.77 28.23
CA LYS A 21 12.17 -0.69 29.10
C LYS A 21 12.19 0.56 30.00
N VAL A 22 11.46 1.60 29.64
CA VAL A 22 11.31 2.83 30.42
C VAL A 22 9.87 3.03 30.96
N ASN A 23 9.14 1.94 31.16
CA ASN A 23 7.78 1.94 31.71
C ASN A 23 6.79 2.85 30.95
N GLY A 24 6.93 2.96 29.64
CA GLY A 24 6.06 3.74 28.75
C GLY A 24 6.30 5.25 28.76
N LYS A 25 7.34 5.74 29.40
CA LYS A 25 7.66 7.16 29.47
C LYS A 25 8.61 7.56 28.33
N ALA A 26 8.07 8.25 27.32
CA ALA A 26 8.84 8.64 26.15
C ALA A 26 10.05 9.53 26.51
N GLU A 27 9.91 10.40 27.49
CA GLU A 27 10.95 11.28 28.00
C GLU A 27 12.13 10.57 28.68
N ASP A 28 11.94 9.35 29.16
CA ASP A 28 13.00 8.54 29.78
C ASP A 28 13.79 7.71 28.75
N LEU A 29 13.40 7.76 27.45
CA LEU A 29 14.15 7.13 26.38
C LEU A 29 15.53 7.78 26.22
N ASN A 30 16.49 6.99 25.77
CA ASN A 30 17.79 7.47 25.32
C ASN A 30 18.32 6.60 24.19
N TYR A 31 19.39 7.06 23.55
CA TYR A 31 19.97 6.36 22.43
C TYR A 31 20.47 4.96 22.80
N ASP A 32 21.11 4.78 23.96
CA ASP A 32 21.67 3.48 24.36
C ASP A 32 20.58 2.40 24.48
N ILE A 33 19.44 2.73 25.12
CA ILE A 33 18.29 1.81 25.22
C ILE A 33 17.77 1.45 23.83
N PHE A 34 17.64 2.43 22.95
CA PHE A 34 17.14 2.21 21.59
C PHE A 34 18.13 1.38 20.77
N ARG A 35 19.41 1.66 20.83
CA ARG A 35 20.49 0.90 20.20
C ARG A 35 20.49 -0.56 20.62
N ASP A 36 20.38 -0.83 21.92
CA ASP A 36 20.37 -2.20 22.44
C ASP A 36 19.16 -2.99 21.93
N VAL A 37 18.00 -2.34 21.77
CA VAL A 37 16.80 -2.94 21.16
C VAL A 37 17.05 -3.25 19.67
N ILE A 38 17.61 -2.32 18.92
CA ILE A 38 17.95 -2.50 17.51
C ILE A 38 18.90 -3.68 17.32
N ILE A 39 19.97 -3.76 18.11
CA ILE A 39 20.93 -4.86 18.04
C ILE A 39 20.25 -6.20 18.36
N SER A 40 19.48 -6.26 19.46
CA SER A 40 18.77 -7.47 19.85
C SER A 40 17.79 -7.97 18.77
N GLN A 41 17.13 -7.07 18.07
CA GLN A 41 16.20 -7.42 17.00
C GLN A 41 16.95 -7.78 15.69
N ALA A 42 18.07 -7.11 15.38
CA ALA A 42 18.93 -7.48 14.26
C ALA A 42 19.47 -8.90 14.40
N GLU A 43 19.89 -9.30 15.62
CA GLU A 43 20.33 -10.67 15.93
C GLU A 43 19.22 -11.72 15.75
N GLN A 44 17.95 -11.31 15.75
CA GLN A 44 16.80 -12.17 15.46
C GLN A 44 16.51 -12.34 13.95
N GLY A 45 17.29 -11.68 13.08
CA GLY A 45 17.18 -11.80 11.63
C GLY A 45 16.10 -10.92 11.01
N VAL A 46 16.04 -9.67 11.41
CA VAL A 46 15.18 -8.65 10.81
C VAL A 46 15.81 -8.12 9.53
N ASP A 47 15.01 -7.96 8.46
CA ASP A 47 15.50 -7.49 7.16
C ASP A 47 15.59 -5.96 7.06
N TYR A 48 14.71 -5.23 7.76
CA TYR A 48 14.75 -3.76 7.79
C TYR A 48 14.14 -3.18 9.06
N PHE A 49 14.53 -1.96 9.39
CA PHE A 49 14.02 -1.19 10.52
C PHE A 49 13.43 0.14 10.08
N THR A 50 12.26 0.49 10.60
CA THR A 50 11.75 1.85 10.49
C THR A 50 12.34 2.74 11.54
N ILE A 51 13.07 3.78 11.10
CA ILE A 51 13.81 4.71 11.95
C ILE A 51 13.34 6.13 11.66
N HIS A 52 12.70 6.79 12.65
CA HIS A 52 12.20 8.16 12.53
C HIS A 52 13.31 9.21 12.82
N ALA A 53 14.39 9.13 12.06
CA ALA A 53 15.54 10.03 12.21
C ALA A 53 15.34 11.38 11.50
N GLY A 54 14.39 11.48 10.55
CA GLY A 54 14.14 12.67 9.75
C GLY A 54 13.42 13.80 10.50
N LEU A 55 12.68 13.46 11.57
CA LEU A 55 12.01 14.43 12.42
C LEU A 55 13.03 15.22 13.26
N ARG A 56 13.06 16.55 13.08
CA ARG A 56 13.98 17.42 13.82
C ARG A 56 13.25 18.33 14.78
N LEU A 57 13.93 18.74 15.88
CA LEU A 57 13.36 19.64 16.87
C LEU A 57 12.82 20.93 16.23
N SER A 58 13.54 21.50 15.26
CA SER A 58 13.15 22.72 14.56
C SER A 58 11.88 22.58 13.71
N PHE A 59 11.47 21.35 13.34
CA PHE A 59 10.28 21.11 12.51
C PHE A 59 8.99 21.01 13.34
N ILE A 60 9.09 20.68 14.64
CA ILE A 60 7.92 20.47 15.49
C ILE A 60 6.99 21.69 15.51
N PRO A 61 7.46 22.94 15.60
CA PRO A 61 6.57 24.10 15.57
C PRO A 61 5.72 24.23 14.30
N THR A 62 6.19 23.73 13.14
CA THR A 62 5.43 23.82 11.87
C THR A 62 4.17 22.95 11.89
N THR A 63 4.11 21.94 12.76
CA THR A 63 2.95 21.06 12.91
C THR A 63 1.80 21.66 13.73
N THR A 64 2.03 22.76 14.43
CA THR A 64 1.04 23.35 15.36
C THR A 64 -0.22 23.89 14.66
N LYS A 65 -0.13 24.18 13.37
CA LYS A 65 -1.25 24.65 12.54
C LYS A 65 -2.02 23.53 11.87
N ARG A 66 -1.54 22.28 11.97
CA ARG A 66 -2.18 21.12 11.37
C ARG A 66 -3.50 20.80 12.06
N LEU A 67 -4.44 20.31 11.28
CA LEU A 67 -5.73 19.84 11.79
C LEU A 67 -5.56 18.62 12.70
N THR A 68 -4.63 17.71 12.35
CA THR A 68 -4.40 16.45 13.07
C THR A 68 -3.05 16.38 13.80
N GLY A 69 -2.19 17.39 13.65
CA GLY A 69 -0.89 17.45 14.32
C GLY A 69 0.10 16.37 13.84
N ILE A 70 0.70 15.64 14.78
CA ILE A 70 1.66 14.55 14.50
C ILE A 70 0.96 13.22 14.76
N VAL A 71 0.56 12.52 13.69
CA VAL A 71 -0.20 11.26 13.77
C VAL A 71 0.67 10.01 13.77
N SER A 72 1.93 10.11 13.34
CA SER A 72 2.88 9.00 13.46
C SER A 72 3.18 8.74 14.93
N ARG A 73 3.01 7.48 15.36
CA ARG A 73 3.30 7.08 16.74
C ARG A 73 4.78 7.21 17.07
N GLY A 74 5.66 6.77 16.18
CA GLY A 74 7.11 6.96 16.34
C GLY A 74 7.48 8.43 16.30
N GLY A 75 6.93 9.19 15.35
CA GLY A 75 7.14 10.63 15.24
C GLY A 75 6.70 11.39 16.49
N SER A 76 5.52 11.12 17.04
CA SER A 76 5.01 11.78 18.24
C SER A 76 5.82 11.47 19.50
N ILE A 77 6.32 10.23 19.63
CA ILE A 77 7.21 9.84 20.74
C ILE A 77 8.53 10.61 20.67
N ILE A 78 9.16 10.67 19.51
CA ILE A 78 10.41 11.41 19.29
C ILE A 78 10.18 12.92 19.48
N ALA A 79 9.10 13.49 18.93
CA ALA A 79 8.76 14.90 19.13
C ALA A 79 8.59 15.24 20.61
N LYS A 80 7.87 14.40 21.38
CA LYS A 80 7.74 14.57 22.83
C LYS A 80 9.08 14.54 23.54
N TRP A 81 9.97 13.60 23.17
CA TRP A 81 11.30 13.52 23.72
C TRP A 81 12.12 14.79 23.44
N CYS A 82 12.14 15.25 22.18
CA CYS A 82 12.86 16.46 21.79
C CYS A 82 12.40 17.69 22.58
N LEU A 83 11.08 17.85 22.76
CA LEU A 83 10.52 18.95 23.54
C LEU A 83 10.85 18.85 25.03
N ALA A 84 10.77 17.66 25.62
CA ALA A 84 11.05 17.45 27.03
C ALA A 84 12.52 17.76 27.40
N HIS A 85 13.43 17.44 26.49
CA HIS A 85 14.88 17.66 26.72
C HIS A 85 15.44 18.92 26.10
N HIS A 86 14.66 19.63 25.27
CA HIS A 86 15.15 20.75 24.44
C HIS A 86 16.39 20.36 23.63
N LYS A 87 16.40 19.14 23.11
CA LYS A 87 17.52 18.56 22.35
C LYS A 87 17.01 18.03 20.98
N GLU A 88 17.96 17.94 20.07
CA GLU A 88 17.73 17.34 18.77
C GLU A 88 17.41 15.84 18.92
N ASN A 89 16.70 15.29 17.96
CA ASN A 89 16.37 13.87 17.84
C ASN A 89 17.64 13.00 17.97
N PHE A 90 17.71 12.18 19.01
CA PHE A 90 18.88 11.33 19.26
C PHE A 90 19.13 10.31 18.14
N LEU A 91 18.10 9.93 17.34
CA LEU A 91 18.27 9.05 16.17
C LEU A 91 18.97 9.79 15.03
N TYR A 92 18.69 11.09 14.87
CA TYR A 92 19.37 11.93 13.91
C TYR A 92 20.85 12.16 14.32
N GLU A 93 21.08 12.51 15.58
CA GLU A 93 22.42 12.77 16.09
C GLU A 93 23.34 11.55 16.02
N ASN A 94 22.78 10.34 16.24
CA ASN A 94 23.55 9.09 16.25
C ASN A 94 23.35 8.27 14.96
N PHE A 95 22.98 8.91 13.83
CA PHE A 95 22.68 8.20 12.60
C PHE A 95 23.88 7.45 12.02
N ASP A 96 25.10 7.93 12.26
CA ASP A 96 26.32 7.23 11.85
C ASP A 96 26.49 5.88 12.54
N ASP A 97 26.26 5.83 13.85
CA ASP A 97 26.33 4.58 14.64
C ASP A 97 25.19 3.61 14.20
N LEU A 98 24.00 4.13 13.92
CA LEU A 98 22.91 3.33 13.35
C LEU A 98 23.31 2.73 12.00
N CYS A 99 23.96 3.48 11.12
CA CYS A 99 24.45 2.94 9.85
C CYS A 99 25.47 1.81 10.06
N ASP A 100 26.37 1.95 11.03
CA ASP A 100 27.38 0.93 11.32
C ASP A 100 26.74 -0.36 11.87
N ILE A 101 25.68 -0.23 12.67
CA ILE A 101 24.86 -1.37 13.14
C ILE A 101 24.15 -2.04 11.95
N MET A 102 23.45 -1.26 11.11
CA MET A 102 22.72 -1.80 9.94
C MET A 102 23.66 -2.55 9.00
N LYS A 103 24.83 -1.97 8.72
CA LYS A 103 25.85 -2.61 7.90
C LYS A 103 26.35 -3.93 8.50
N ARG A 104 26.58 -3.94 9.81
CA ARG A 104 27.10 -5.13 10.54
C ARG A 104 26.15 -6.32 10.46
N TYR A 105 24.85 -6.06 10.50
CA TYR A 105 23.82 -7.11 10.52
C TYR A 105 23.11 -7.31 9.17
N ASP A 106 23.55 -6.60 8.12
CA ASP A 106 22.94 -6.63 6.78
C ASP A 106 21.44 -6.27 6.82
N VAL A 107 21.11 -5.21 7.54
CA VAL A 107 19.74 -4.70 7.72
C VAL A 107 19.57 -3.40 6.96
N SER A 108 18.45 -3.22 6.27
CA SER A 108 18.10 -2.01 5.54
C SER A 108 17.40 -0.98 6.42
N PHE A 109 17.53 0.31 6.08
CA PHE A 109 16.66 1.34 6.63
C PHE A 109 15.33 1.40 5.90
N SER A 110 14.24 1.53 6.65
CA SER A 110 13.01 2.21 6.24
C SER A 110 13.00 3.55 6.99
N LEU A 111 13.38 4.63 6.31
CA LEU A 111 13.43 5.95 6.95
C LEU A 111 12.01 6.48 7.13
N GLY A 112 11.58 6.53 8.40
CA GLY A 112 10.19 6.74 8.77
C GLY A 112 9.74 8.20 8.61
N ASP A 113 8.53 8.38 8.09
CA ASP A 113 7.84 9.66 7.92
C ASP A 113 7.10 10.09 9.20
N GLY A 114 7.84 10.50 10.21
CA GLY A 114 7.30 10.93 11.51
C GLY A 114 6.34 12.11 11.43
N LEU A 115 6.47 12.94 10.40
CA LEU A 115 5.64 14.12 10.14
C LEU A 115 4.68 13.94 8.95
N ARG A 116 4.33 12.70 8.60
CA ARG A 116 3.32 12.44 7.57
C ARG A 116 1.98 13.11 7.91
N PRO A 117 1.21 13.60 6.92
CA PRO A 117 -0.11 14.18 7.15
C PRO A 117 -1.11 13.12 7.63
N GLY A 118 -1.93 13.46 8.63
CA GLY A 118 -3.01 12.64 9.16
C GLY A 118 -4.39 13.04 8.67
N SER A 119 -4.48 14.07 7.82
CA SER A 119 -5.67 14.47 7.09
C SER A 119 -5.28 15.06 5.74
N ILE A 120 -6.23 15.06 4.80
CA ILE A 120 -6.00 15.68 3.48
C ILE A 120 -5.75 17.19 3.57
N SER A 121 -6.20 17.86 4.64
CA SER A 121 -5.96 19.28 4.89
C SER A 121 -4.50 19.58 5.23
N ASP A 122 -3.79 18.63 5.84
CA ASP A 122 -2.41 18.77 6.27
C ASP A 122 -1.42 18.29 5.17
N ALA A 123 -1.94 17.77 4.06
CA ALA A 123 -1.14 17.21 2.98
C ALA A 123 -0.27 18.25 2.28
N ASN A 124 0.99 17.91 2.03
CA ASN A 124 1.99 18.74 1.34
C ASN A 124 2.30 20.04 2.08
N ASP A 125 2.27 20.00 3.41
CA ASP A 125 2.64 21.13 4.22
C ASP A 125 4.17 21.22 4.43
N GLU A 126 4.60 22.31 5.05
CA GLU A 126 6.00 22.58 5.34
C GLU A 126 6.66 21.48 6.18
N ALA A 127 5.95 20.97 7.19
CA ALA A 127 6.45 19.93 8.08
C ALA A 127 6.79 18.64 7.33
N GLN A 128 5.90 18.20 6.46
CA GLN A 128 6.08 17.01 5.64
C GLN A 128 7.32 17.12 4.75
N PHE A 129 7.46 18.23 4.04
CA PHE A 129 8.57 18.37 3.08
C PHE A 129 9.92 18.70 3.71
N LEU A 130 9.94 19.38 4.87
CA LEU A 130 11.17 19.54 5.64
C LEU A 130 11.71 18.17 6.12
N GLU A 131 10.83 17.30 6.60
CA GLU A 131 11.22 15.94 6.95
C GLU A 131 11.71 15.16 5.73
N LEU A 132 10.96 15.17 4.62
CA LEU A 132 11.34 14.46 3.39
C LEU A 132 12.74 14.89 2.91
N LYS A 133 13.04 16.17 2.94
CA LYS A 133 14.37 16.68 2.59
C LYS A 133 15.46 16.11 3.52
N THR A 134 15.19 16.05 4.81
CA THR A 134 16.12 15.44 5.78
C THR A 134 16.29 13.94 5.52
N LEU A 135 15.20 13.23 5.16
CA LEU A 135 15.30 11.82 4.77
C LEU A 135 16.21 11.62 3.56
N GLY A 136 16.20 12.56 2.60
CA GLY A 136 17.14 12.58 1.49
C GLY A 136 18.60 12.72 1.93
N GLU A 137 18.89 13.66 2.83
CA GLU A 137 20.24 13.84 3.41
C GLU A 137 20.73 12.56 4.12
N LEU A 138 19.84 11.91 4.89
CA LEU A 138 20.14 10.66 5.59
C LEU A 138 20.31 9.49 4.61
N THR A 139 19.59 9.48 3.50
CA THR A 139 19.74 8.48 2.44
C THR A 139 21.12 8.50 1.84
N LEU A 140 21.61 9.69 1.45
CA LEU A 140 22.97 9.85 0.94
C LEU A 140 24.02 9.36 1.94
N LYS A 141 23.83 9.70 3.21
CA LYS A 141 24.71 9.30 4.30
C LYS A 141 24.74 7.77 4.47
N ALA A 142 23.58 7.11 4.49
CA ALA A 142 23.47 5.66 4.61
C ALA A 142 24.10 4.94 3.41
N ARG A 143 23.78 5.40 2.19
CA ARG A 143 24.37 4.86 0.95
C ARG A 143 25.89 5.00 0.91
N SER A 144 26.44 6.12 1.38
CA SER A 144 27.89 6.32 1.45
C SER A 144 28.59 5.31 2.38
N LYS A 145 27.88 4.79 3.38
CA LYS A 145 28.35 3.73 4.28
C LYS A 145 28.04 2.31 3.78
N GLY A 146 27.35 2.19 2.66
CA GLY A 146 26.99 0.90 2.05
C GLY A 146 25.76 0.24 2.69
N VAL A 147 24.82 1.04 3.23
CA VAL A 147 23.55 0.58 3.80
C VAL A 147 22.42 0.86 2.83
N GLN A 148 21.54 -0.11 2.63
CA GLN A 148 20.34 0.03 1.81
C GLN A 148 19.28 0.86 2.53
N VAL A 149 18.55 1.67 1.76
CA VAL A 149 17.53 2.59 2.28
C VAL A 149 16.28 2.51 1.42
N MET A 150 15.12 2.51 2.06
CA MET A 150 13.84 2.93 1.49
C MET A 150 13.25 4.07 2.31
N ILE A 151 12.43 4.90 1.68
CA ILE A 151 11.82 6.07 2.27
C ILE A 151 10.35 5.79 2.54
N GLU A 152 9.86 6.04 3.76
CA GLU A 152 8.44 6.01 4.03
C GLU A 152 7.75 7.28 3.48
N GLY A 153 6.55 7.10 2.97
CA GLY A 153 5.78 8.13 2.31
C GLY A 153 4.46 8.47 3.00
N PRO A 154 3.74 9.45 2.46
CA PRO A 154 2.65 10.13 3.15
C PRO A 154 1.45 9.23 3.39
N GLY A 155 0.70 9.54 4.47
CA GLY A 155 -0.52 8.84 4.84
C GLY A 155 -1.77 9.41 4.14
N HIS A 156 -2.14 10.66 4.40
CA HIS A 156 -3.36 11.29 3.86
C HIS A 156 -3.00 12.35 2.81
N VAL A 157 -3.26 12.05 1.53
CA VAL A 157 -2.97 12.99 0.43
C VAL A 157 -4.07 12.90 -0.64
N PRO A 158 -4.74 14.01 -0.98
CA PRO A 158 -5.74 14.01 -2.03
C PRO A 158 -5.10 13.72 -3.39
N LEU A 159 -5.87 13.12 -4.31
CA LEU A 159 -5.37 12.61 -5.61
C LEU A 159 -4.53 13.63 -6.38
N ASN A 160 -4.95 14.89 -6.40
CA ASN A 160 -4.29 15.95 -7.16
C ASN A 160 -2.91 16.36 -6.61
N LYS A 161 -2.56 15.95 -5.38
CA LYS A 161 -1.26 16.24 -4.76
C LYS A 161 -0.30 15.04 -4.74
N ILE A 162 -0.75 13.85 -5.14
CA ILE A 162 0.04 12.61 -5.04
C ILE A 162 1.31 12.67 -5.91
N LYS A 163 1.18 13.14 -7.15
CA LYS A 163 2.32 13.21 -8.08
C LYS A 163 3.46 14.07 -7.54
N GLU A 164 3.14 15.18 -6.88
CA GLU A 164 4.12 16.07 -6.27
C GLU A 164 4.96 15.33 -5.20
N ASN A 165 4.33 14.47 -4.41
CA ASN A 165 5.05 13.68 -3.39
C ASN A 165 6.08 12.73 -4.02
N VAL A 166 5.73 12.05 -5.11
CA VAL A 166 6.68 11.16 -5.81
C VAL A 166 7.82 11.98 -6.42
N THR A 167 7.48 13.07 -7.12
CA THR A 167 8.50 13.92 -7.76
C THR A 167 9.51 14.49 -6.76
N LEU A 168 9.03 14.96 -5.59
CA LEU A 168 9.91 15.51 -4.55
C LEU A 168 10.71 14.42 -3.83
N GLU A 169 10.16 13.21 -3.69
CA GLU A 169 10.90 12.08 -3.13
C GLU A 169 12.04 11.67 -4.08
N GLU A 170 11.74 11.51 -5.37
CA GLU A 170 12.76 11.20 -6.39
C GLU A 170 13.88 12.24 -6.41
N GLU A 171 13.51 13.54 -6.32
CA GLU A 171 14.47 14.65 -6.32
C GLU A 171 15.32 14.69 -5.04
N TYR A 172 14.69 14.63 -3.86
CA TYR A 172 15.40 14.81 -2.58
C TYR A 172 16.12 13.54 -2.12
N CYS A 173 15.56 12.37 -2.43
CA CYS A 173 16.07 11.09 -1.96
C CYS A 173 16.84 10.30 -3.04
N GLU A 174 17.14 10.92 -4.19
CA GLU A 174 17.88 10.32 -5.30
C GLU A 174 17.30 8.97 -5.72
N GLU A 175 16.01 8.95 -6.06
CA GLU A 175 15.28 7.76 -6.52
C GLU A 175 15.40 6.57 -5.55
N ALA A 176 15.46 6.82 -4.25
CA ALA A 176 15.39 5.75 -3.26
C ALA A 176 14.05 5.02 -3.36
N PRO A 177 13.98 3.70 -3.08
CA PRO A 177 12.71 3.01 -3.08
C PRO A 177 11.70 3.67 -2.16
N PHE A 178 10.56 4.13 -2.71
CA PHE A 178 9.50 4.79 -1.96
C PHE A 178 8.51 3.78 -1.41
N TYR A 179 8.30 3.78 -0.09
CA TYR A 179 7.37 2.92 0.65
C TYR A 179 6.22 3.75 1.19
N THR A 180 5.02 3.64 0.62
CA THR A 180 3.92 4.54 0.90
C THR A 180 2.80 3.91 1.71
N LEU A 181 2.23 4.67 2.67
CA LEU A 181 1.03 4.31 3.41
C LEU A 181 -0.20 4.82 2.64
N GLY A 182 -0.68 4.07 1.69
CA GLY A 182 -1.74 4.48 0.80
C GLY A 182 -1.20 5.25 -0.41
N PRO A 183 -1.51 6.56 -0.50
CA PRO A 183 -2.15 7.41 0.50
C PRO A 183 -3.68 7.30 0.58
N LEU A 184 -4.24 7.67 1.75
CA LEU A 184 -5.67 7.84 1.90
C LEU A 184 -6.09 9.14 1.21
N VAL A 185 -6.96 9.03 0.20
CA VAL A 185 -7.29 10.16 -0.68
C VAL A 185 -8.46 11.02 -0.19
N THR A 186 -9.12 10.57 0.86
CA THR A 186 -10.24 11.28 1.54
C THR A 186 -10.37 10.77 2.97
N ASP A 187 -10.87 11.62 3.87
CA ASP A 187 -11.02 11.32 5.30
C ASP A 187 -12.45 10.95 5.69
N ILE A 188 -13.40 10.90 4.71
CA ILE A 188 -14.83 10.76 4.98
C ILE A 188 -15.29 9.34 5.32
N ALA A 189 -14.45 8.35 5.15
CA ALA A 189 -14.90 6.96 5.14
C ALA A 189 -14.25 6.05 6.22
N PRO A 190 -14.36 6.37 7.52
CA PRO A 190 -13.93 5.46 8.59
C PRO A 190 -14.62 4.09 8.45
N GLY A 191 -13.87 3.01 8.60
CA GLY A 191 -14.35 1.64 8.35
C GLY A 191 -14.15 1.16 6.91
N TYR A 192 -13.78 2.06 6.00
CA TYR A 192 -13.46 1.79 4.60
C TYR A 192 -12.06 2.30 4.21
N ASP A 193 -11.19 2.47 5.18
CA ASP A 193 -9.85 3.02 4.99
C ASP A 193 -9.00 2.20 3.99
N HIS A 194 -9.20 0.89 3.94
CA HIS A 194 -8.59 0.00 2.94
C HIS A 194 -9.00 0.34 1.50
N ILE A 195 -10.21 0.87 1.29
CA ILE A 195 -10.69 1.30 -0.05
C ILE A 195 -10.11 2.67 -0.39
N THR A 196 -10.25 3.66 0.51
CA THR A 196 -9.75 5.03 0.27
C THR A 196 -8.25 5.06 0.03
N SER A 197 -7.50 4.24 0.76
CA SER A 197 -6.06 4.11 0.61
C SER A 197 -5.65 3.29 -0.61
N ALA A 198 -6.41 2.25 -1.00
CA ALA A 198 -6.12 1.49 -2.22
C ALA A 198 -6.27 2.34 -3.49
N ILE A 199 -7.22 3.30 -3.50
CA ILE A 199 -7.34 4.27 -4.59
C ILE A 199 -6.06 5.10 -4.73
N GLY A 200 -5.55 5.62 -3.62
CA GLY A 200 -4.30 6.36 -3.58
C GLY A 200 -3.09 5.49 -3.91
N ALA A 201 -3.06 4.26 -3.41
CA ALA A 201 -2.00 3.30 -3.66
C ALA A 201 -1.89 2.96 -5.16
N ALA A 202 -3.01 2.75 -5.85
CA ALA A 202 -3.02 2.53 -7.29
C ALA A 202 -2.49 3.76 -8.05
N ASN A 203 -2.86 4.96 -7.62
CA ASN A 203 -2.42 6.20 -8.23
C ASN A 203 -0.93 6.47 -8.00
N ILE A 204 -0.47 6.44 -6.73
CA ILE A 204 0.94 6.69 -6.41
C ILE A 204 1.87 5.61 -6.98
N GLY A 205 1.42 4.35 -6.97
CA GLY A 205 2.16 3.24 -7.57
C GLY A 205 2.37 3.40 -9.07
N SER A 206 1.42 4.04 -9.79
CA SER A 206 1.56 4.34 -11.22
C SER A 206 2.64 5.39 -11.51
N PHE A 207 3.03 6.18 -10.53
CA PHE A 207 4.08 7.20 -10.65
C PHE A 207 5.47 6.72 -10.25
N GLY A 208 5.61 5.58 -9.55
CA GLY A 208 6.95 5.08 -9.24
C GLY A 208 7.13 4.45 -7.86
N THR A 209 6.14 4.50 -6.97
CA THR A 209 6.24 3.85 -5.65
C THR A 209 6.65 2.38 -5.76
N SER A 210 7.63 1.98 -4.94
CA SER A 210 8.23 0.64 -4.98
C SER A 210 7.55 -0.35 -4.03
N LEU A 211 7.02 0.12 -2.90
CA LEU A 211 6.40 -0.72 -1.88
C LEU A 211 5.15 -0.03 -1.33
N LEU A 212 4.06 -0.79 -1.22
CA LEU A 212 2.79 -0.30 -0.70
C LEU A 212 2.50 -0.91 0.68
N CYS A 213 2.36 -0.07 1.70
CA CYS A 213 1.90 -0.47 3.02
C CYS A 213 0.38 -0.59 3.02
N TYR A 214 -0.15 -1.80 3.22
CA TYR A 214 -1.61 -1.99 3.23
C TYR A 214 -2.25 -1.37 4.47
N VAL A 215 -3.49 -0.93 4.29
CA VAL A 215 -4.35 -0.37 5.33
C VAL A 215 -5.55 -1.29 5.52
N THR A 216 -5.97 -1.50 6.76
CA THR A 216 -7.15 -2.30 7.07
C THR A 216 -8.40 -1.42 7.18
N PRO A 217 -9.63 -2.00 7.13
CA PRO A 217 -10.86 -1.26 7.39
C PRO A 217 -10.87 -0.50 8.72
N LYS A 218 -10.07 -0.97 9.70
CA LYS A 218 -10.06 -0.46 11.08
C LYS A 218 -8.92 0.51 11.39
N GLU A 219 -8.23 1.06 10.40
CA GLU A 219 -7.02 1.88 10.59
C GLU A 219 -7.23 2.99 11.65
N HIS A 220 -8.37 3.67 11.62
CA HIS A 220 -8.68 4.75 12.56
C HIS A 220 -9.63 4.34 13.70
N LEU A 221 -10.07 3.08 13.76
CA LEU A 221 -11.15 2.66 14.66
C LEU A 221 -10.74 1.61 15.69
N GLY A 222 -9.77 0.75 15.41
CA GLY A 222 -9.38 -0.30 16.33
C GLY A 222 -8.38 -1.31 15.79
N LEU A 223 -8.11 -2.34 16.59
CA LEU A 223 -7.22 -3.41 16.17
C LEU A 223 -7.90 -4.33 15.14
N PRO A 224 -7.25 -4.62 14.01
CA PRO A 224 -7.81 -5.48 12.99
C PRO A 224 -7.80 -6.96 13.43
N ASN A 225 -8.83 -7.68 13.04
CA ASN A 225 -8.85 -9.14 13.09
C ASN A 225 -8.29 -9.73 11.77
N LYS A 226 -8.31 -11.06 11.64
CA LYS A 226 -7.79 -11.76 10.46
C LYS A 226 -8.50 -11.38 9.16
N GLU A 227 -9.82 -11.21 9.21
CA GLU A 227 -10.61 -10.86 8.03
C GLU A 227 -10.35 -9.41 7.60
N ASP A 228 -10.25 -8.50 8.56
CA ASP A 228 -9.87 -7.11 8.28
C ASP A 228 -8.48 -7.03 7.59
N VAL A 229 -7.52 -7.86 8.03
CA VAL A 229 -6.19 -7.96 7.42
C VAL A 229 -6.31 -8.50 5.99
N LYS A 230 -7.12 -9.54 5.77
CA LYS A 230 -7.37 -10.10 4.44
C LYS A 230 -7.97 -9.05 3.50
N ASP A 231 -8.99 -8.32 3.95
CA ASP A 231 -9.64 -7.29 3.16
C ASP A 231 -8.67 -6.17 2.74
N GLY A 232 -7.87 -5.69 3.68
CA GLY A 232 -6.81 -4.72 3.40
C GLY A 232 -5.79 -5.25 2.38
N LEU A 233 -5.34 -6.48 2.56
CA LEU A 233 -4.35 -7.11 1.69
C LEU A 233 -4.87 -7.31 0.26
N VAL A 234 -6.12 -7.75 0.12
CA VAL A 234 -6.76 -7.92 -1.19
C VAL A 234 -6.91 -6.57 -1.90
N ALA A 235 -7.39 -5.53 -1.18
CA ALA A 235 -7.50 -4.18 -1.73
C ALA A 235 -6.15 -3.67 -2.27
N TYR A 236 -5.08 -3.88 -1.52
CA TYR A 236 -3.73 -3.44 -1.94
C TYR A 236 -3.11 -4.29 -3.04
N LYS A 237 -3.41 -5.57 -3.11
CA LYS A 237 -3.03 -6.40 -4.28
C LYS A 237 -3.73 -5.95 -5.55
N ILE A 238 -4.99 -5.50 -5.46
CA ILE A 238 -5.71 -4.91 -6.59
C ILE A 238 -5.05 -3.58 -6.99
N ALA A 239 -4.73 -2.72 -6.02
CA ALA A 239 -4.07 -1.44 -6.27
C ALA A 239 -2.69 -1.62 -6.95
N ALA A 240 -1.87 -2.54 -6.44
CA ALA A 240 -0.56 -2.86 -7.00
C ALA A 240 -0.69 -3.41 -8.43
N HIS A 241 -1.63 -4.33 -8.68
CA HIS A 241 -1.87 -4.86 -10.01
C HIS A 241 -2.32 -3.79 -11.01
N ALA A 242 -3.22 -2.88 -10.58
CA ALA A 242 -3.64 -1.74 -11.40
C ALA A 242 -2.46 -0.80 -11.73
N SER A 243 -1.55 -0.59 -10.78
CA SER A 243 -0.31 0.18 -10.99
C SER A 243 0.61 -0.51 -12.00
N ASP A 244 0.77 -1.84 -11.91
CA ASP A 244 1.60 -2.61 -12.82
C ASP A 244 1.08 -2.56 -14.26
N ILE A 245 -0.24 -2.62 -14.44
CA ILE A 245 -0.89 -2.42 -15.75
C ILE A 245 -0.58 -1.00 -16.27
N SER A 246 -0.73 0.01 -15.43
CA SER A 246 -0.46 1.42 -15.78
C SER A 246 0.99 1.65 -16.22
N LYS A 247 1.94 0.95 -15.60
CA LYS A 247 3.37 0.99 -15.97
C LYS A 247 3.72 0.14 -17.19
N GLY A 248 2.75 -0.58 -17.75
CA GLY A 248 2.94 -1.40 -18.95
C GLY A 248 3.63 -2.75 -18.69
N HIS A 249 3.54 -3.29 -17.49
CA HIS A 249 4.10 -4.61 -17.18
C HIS A 249 3.28 -5.71 -17.87
N ASN A 250 3.87 -6.39 -18.84
CA ASN A 250 3.21 -7.39 -19.69
C ASN A 250 2.54 -8.50 -18.87
N PHE A 251 3.18 -9.01 -17.82
CA PHE A 251 2.61 -10.08 -16.99
C PHE A 251 1.25 -9.71 -16.35
N ALA A 252 1.07 -8.43 -15.98
CA ALA A 252 -0.17 -7.94 -15.40
C ALA A 252 -1.28 -7.90 -16.47
N VAL A 253 -0.96 -7.36 -17.64
CA VAL A 253 -1.89 -7.28 -18.78
C VAL A 253 -2.28 -8.68 -19.28
N GLU A 254 -1.33 -9.61 -19.38
CA GLU A 254 -1.58 -10.99 -19.81
C GLU A 254 -2.53 -11.72 -18.85
N ARG A 255 -2.33 -11.57 -17.54
CA ARG A 255 -3.21 -12.15 -16.52
C ARG A 255 -4.66 -11.65 -16.66
N ASP A 256 -4.86 -10.34 -16.84
CA ASP A 256 -6.18 -9.74 -17.04
C ASP A 256 -6.83 -10.23 -18.34
N ASN A 257 -6.05 -10.35 -19.41
CA ASN A 257 -6.54 -10.86 -20.69
C ASN A 257 -7.00 -12.32 -20.56
N GLU A 258 -6.21 -13.18 -19.91
CA GLU A 258 -6.58 -14.58 -19.70
C GLU A 258 -7.82 -14.74 -18.80
N LEU A 259 -7.92 -13.95 -17.73
CA LEU A 259 -9.13 -13.94 -16.90
C LEU A 259 -10.34 -13.44 -17.68
N SER A 260 -10.21 -12.40 -18.47
CA SER A 260 -11.28 -11.84 -19.30
C SER A 260 -11.74 -12.83 -20.37
N LYS A 261 -10.80 -13.59 -20.97
CA LYS A 261 -11.10 -14.67 -21.91
C LYS A 261 -11.83 -15.82 -21.22
N ALA A 262 -11.35 -16.26 -20.05
CA ALA A 262 -12.01 -17.30 -19.26
C ALA A 262 -13.45 -16.89 -18.88
N ARG A 263 -13.65 -15.63 -18.49
CA ARG A 263 -14.97 -15.06 -18.19
C ARG A 263 -15.88 -15.04 -19.42
N PHE A 264 -15.40 -14.61 -20.57
CA PHE A 264 -16.17 -14.57 -21.80
C PHE A 264 -16.60 -15.96 -22.28
N GLU A 265 -15.71 -16.96 -22.10
CA GLU A 265 -15.93 -18.35 -22.49
C GLU A 265 -16.69 -19.18 -21.44
N PHE A 266 -17.09 -18.56 -20.32
CA PHE A 266 -17.72 -19.23 -19.17
C PHE A 266 -16.92 -20.41 -18.61
N ARG A 267 -15.58 -20.30 -18.64
CA ARG A 267 -14.65 -21.25 -18.02
C ARG A 267 -14.48 -20.89 -16.55
N TRP A 268 -15.49 -21.20 -15.73
CA TRP A 268 -15.59 -20.74 -14.34
C TRP A 268 -14.41 -21.12 -13.48
N LEU A 269 -13.93 -22.37 -13.58
CA LEU A 269 -12.76 -22.81 -12.79
C LEU A 269 -11.50 -22.02 -13.13
N ASP A 270 -11.26 -21.73 -14.42
CA ASP A 270 -10.14 -20.92 -14.84
C ASP A 270 -10.29 -19.48 -14.37
N GLN A 271 -11.50 -18.92 -14.43
CA GLN A 271 -11.79 -17.59 -13.92
C GLN A 271 -11.49 -17.50 -12.42
N PHE A 272 -11.90 -18.49 -11.61
CA PHE A 272 -11.62 -18.50 -10.17
C PHE A 272 -10.12 -18.63 -9.92
N ASN A 273 -9.42 -19.55 -10.57
CA ASN A 273 -7.99 -19.77 -10.38
C ASN A 273 -7.12 -18.58 -10.79
N LEU A 274 -7.53 -17.78 -11.77
CA LEU A 274 -6.85 -16.58 -12.21
C LEU A 274 -7.14 -15.36 -11.30
N SER A 275 -8.21 -15.40 -10.49
CA SER A 275 -8.60 -14.31 -9.60
C SER A 275 -7.62 -14.11 -8.45
N LEU A 276 -7.69 -12.96 -7.79
CA LEU A 276 -6.87 -12.67 -6.59
C LEU A 276 -7.38 -13.41 -5.35
N ASP A 277 -8.69 -13.64 -5.27
CA ASP A 277 -9.35 -14.42 -4.21
C ASP A 277 -10.27 -15.49 -4.83
N PRO A 278 -9.71 -16.66 -5.18
CA PRO A 278 -10.46 -17.74 -5.80
C PRO A 278 -11.65 -18.24 -4.95
N TYR A 279 -11.48 -18.26 -3.64
CA TYR A 279 -12.51 -18.76 -2.71
C TYR A 279 -13.72 -17.82 -2.70
N LYS A 280 -13.50 -16.51 -2.56
CA LYS A 280 -14.55 -15.50 -2.57
C LYS A 280 -15.26 -15.44 -3.93
N ALA A 281 -14.49 -15.53 -5.03
CA ALA A 281 -15.04 -15.54 -6.37
C ALA A 281 -15.97 -16.74 -6.60
N LYS A 282 -15.56 -17.94 -6.15
CA LYS A 282 -16.37 -19.15 -6.23
C LYS A 282 -17.60 -19.07 -5.32
N GLU A 283 -17.44 -18.64 -4.08
CA GLU A 283 -18.53 -18.46 -3.11
C GLU A 283 -19.65 -17.58 -3.69
N PHE A 284 -19.30 -16.40 -4.18
CA PHE A 284 -20.27 -15.46 -4.76
C PHE A 284 -20.94 -15.99 -6.03
N HIS A 285 -20.21 -16.74 -6.85
CA HIS A 285 -20.80 -17.39 -8.02
C HIS A 285 -21.80 -18.47 -7.62
N ASP A 286 -21.46 -19.30 -6.64
CA ASP A 286 -22.24 -20.47 -6.25
C ASP A 286 -23.44 -20.13 -5.34
N GLU A 287 -23.36 -18.99 -4.59
CA GLU A 287 -24.37 -18.58 -3.61
C GLU A 287 -25.79 -18.54 -4.17
N THR A 288 -25.96 -18.08 -5.40
CA THR A 288 -27.25 -17.93 -6.07
C THR A 288 -27.57 -19.03 -7.09
N LEU A 289 -26.74 -20.05 -7.17
CA LEU A 289 -26.86 -21.18 -8.09
C LEU A 289 -26.96 -22.50 -7.30
N PRO A 290 -28.14 -22.83 -6.74
CA PRO A 290 -28.29 -23.95 -5.82
C PRO A 290 -28.12 -25.33 -6.46
N GLN A 291 -28.24 -25.43 -7.81
CA GLN A 291 -28.08 -26.69 -8.55
C GLN A 291 -26.66 -26.82 -9.11
N GLU A 292 -26.01 -27.96 -8.91
CA GLU A 292 -24.65 -28.21 -9.38
C GLU A 292 -24.51 -28.06 -10.91
N SER A 293 -25.52 -28.43 -11.68
CA SER A 293 -25.56 -28.23 -13.13
C SER A 293 -25.57 -26.77 -13.56
N ALA A 294 -26.10 -25.88 -12.72
CA ALA A 294 -26.12 -24.44 -12.99
C ALA A 294 -24.76 -23.79 -12.77
N LYS A 295 -23.91 -24.36 -11.91
CA LYS A 295 -22.57 -23.83 -11.59
C LYS A 295 -21.58 -23.91 -12.76
N SER A 296 -21.83 -24.78 -13.73
CA SER A 296 -21.05 -24.91 -14.96
C SER A 296 -21.75 -24.33 -16.19
N ALA A 297 -22.91 -23.69 -16.02
CA ALA A 297 -23.69 -23.14 -17.12
C ALA A 297 -23.01 -21.93 -17.79
N HIS A 298 -23.38 -21.71 -19.08
CA HIS A 298 -22.88 -20.57 -19.87
C HIS A 298 -23.67 -19.28 -19.59
N PHE A 299 -23.94 -19.02 -18.32
CA PHE A 299 -24.50 -17.77 -17.78
C PHE A 299 -24.25 -17.72 -16.26
N CYS A 300 -24.39 -16.54 -15.67
CA CYS A 300 -24.42 -16.38 -14.23
C CYS A 300 -25.79 -15.88 -13.77
N SER A 301 -26.04 -15.89 -12.45
CA SER A 301 -27.31 -15.46 -11.87
C SER A 301 -27.61 -13.97 -12.12
N MET A 302 -26.57 -13.13 -12.38
CA MET A 302 -26.76 -11.70 -12.62
C MET A 302 -27.68 -11.41 -13.82
N CYS A 303 -27.46 -12.09 -14.96
CA CYS A 303 -28.22 -11.85 -16.19
C CYS A 303 -29.20 -13.00 -16.50
N GLY A 304 -28.98 -14.21 -15.95
CA GLY A 304 -29.70 -15.40 -16.32
C GLY A 304 -29.43 -15.84 -17.77
N PRO A 305 -30.13 -16.92 -18.23
CA PRO A 305 -29.81 -17.56 -19.51
C PRO A 305 -30.19 -16.72 -20.74
N ASN A 306 -31.17 -15.82 -20.62
CA ASN A 306 -31.76 -15.12 -21.78
C ASN A 306 -31.20 -13.70 -21.99
N PHE A 307 -30.54 -13.13 -21.01
CA PHE A 307 -30.10 -11.71 -21.04
C PHE A 307 -28.58 -11.53 -20.89
N CYS A 308 -27.83 -12.61 -20.91
CA CYS A 308 -26.38 -12.54 -20.81
C CYS A 308 -25.77 -11.96 -22.10
N SER A 309 -25.21 -10.75 -22.01
CA SER A 309 -24.61 -10.05 -23.16
C SER A 309 -23.44 -10.83 -23.78
N MET A 310 -22.66 -11.55 -22.98
CA MET A 310 -21.57 -12.38 -23.48
C MET A 310 -22.10 -13.56 -24.30
N LYS A 311 -23.17 -14.23 -23.84
CA LYS A 311 -23.83 -15.33 -24.59
C LYS A 311 -24.41 -14.81 -25.90
N ILE A 312 -25.14 -13.70 -25.86
CA ILE A 312 -25.69 -13.06 -27.05
C ILE A 312 -24.58 -12.68 -28.04
N THR A 313 -23.45 -12.17 -27.54
CA THR A 313 -22.31 -11.83 -28.40
C THR A 313 -21.64 -13.06 -29.01
N GLN A 314 -21.59 -14.17 -28.30
CA GLN A 314 -21.11 -15.43 -28.89
C GLN A 314 -22.04 -15.90 -30.02
N ASP A 315 -23.36 -15.87 -29.82
CA ASP A 315 -24.33 -16.22 -30.85
C ASP A 315 -24.19 -15.32 -32.09
N ILE A 316 -23.91 -14.02 -31.90
CA ILE A 316 -23.64 -13.09 -33.02
C ILE A 316 -22.34 -13.46 -33.74
N ARG A 317 -21.28 -13.83 -33.03
CA ARG A 317 -19.99 -14.25 -33.64
C ARG A 317 -20.17 -15.56 -34.42
N ASP A 318 -20.91 -16.52 -33.87
CA ASP A 318 -21.20 -17.79 -34.51
C ASP A 318 -22.02 -17.58 -35.80
N TYR A 319 -23.03 -16.72 -35.75
CA TYR A 319 -23.82 -16.33 -36.92
C TYR A 319 -22.95 -15.70 -38.00
N ALA A 320 -22.12 -14.69 -37.61
CA ALA A 320 -21.22 -14.03 -38.54
C ALA A 320 -20.22 -15.00 -39.20
N SER A 321 -19.69 -15.96 -38.44
CA SER A 321 -18.78 -16.99 -38.93
C SER A 321 -19.48 -17.92 -39.92
N LYS A 322 -20.69 -18.44 -39.58
CA LYS A 322 -21.48 -19.33 -40.45
C LYS A 322 -21.87 -18.69 -41.79
N HIS A 323 -22.04 -17.37 -41.80
CA HIS A 323 -22.43 -16.62 -42.99
C HIS A 323 -21.28 -15.90 -43.69
N ASN A 324 -20.01 -16.16 -43.30
CA ASN A 324 -18.81 -15.52 -43.85
C ASN A 324 -18.86 -13.99 -43.81
N ILE A 325 -19.48 -13.42 -42.79
CA ILE A 325 -19.64 -11.99 -42.65
C ILE A 325 -18.41 -11.43 -41.91
N LYS A 326 -17.52 -10.71 -42.62
CA LYS A 326 -16.33 -10.10 -42.05
C LYS A 326 -16.57 -8.71 -41.45
N ASP A 327 -17.71 -8.09 -41.68
CA ASP A 327 -18.08 -6.77 -41.20
C ASP A 327 -19.46 -6.81 -40.54
N ILE A 328 -19.50 -6.30 -39.30
CA ILE A 328 -20.73 -6.23 -38.48
C ILE A 328 -21.82 -5.40 -39.16
N LYS A 329 -21.48 -4.34 -39.94
CA LYS A 329 -22.47 -3.57 -40.69
C LYS A 329 -23.17 -4.40 -41.76
N ILE A 330 -22.42 -5.27 -42.45
CA ILE A 330 -22.96 -6.20 -43.45
C ILE A 330 -23.83 -7.24 -42.79
N ALA A 331 -23.52 -7.71 -41.57
CA ALA A 331 -24.33 -8.66 -40.80
C ALA A 331 -25.69 -8.05 -40.45
N VAL A 332 -25.73 -6.80 -39.98
CA VAL A 332 -26.97 -6.10 -39.64
C VAL A 332 -27.85 -5.88 -40.88
N GLU A 333 -27.26 -5.42 -41.99
CA GLU A 333 -27.98 -5.19 -43.24
C GLU A 333 -28.56 -6.50 -43.83
N LYS A 334 -27.82 -7.61 -43.74
CA LYS A 334 -28.33 -8.93 -44.18
C LYS A 334 -29.43 -9.45 -43.28
N GLY A 335 -29.25 -9.42 -41.98
CA GLY A 335 -30.26 -9.89 -41.01
C GLY A 335 -31.56 -9.07 -41.04
N MET A 336 -31.49 -7.78 -41.43
CA MET A 336 -32.70 -6.96 -41.67
C MET A 336 -33.39 -7.25 -43.00
N LYS A 337 -32.71 -7.87 -43.98
CA LYS A 337 -33.28 -8.23 -45.26
C LYS A 337 -33.91 -9.64 -45.26
N GLU A 338 -33.53 -10.48 -44.31
CA GLU A 338 -34.03 -11.86 -44.15
C GLU A 338 -35.28 -11.95 -43.24
N LYS A 339 -35.73 -10.83 -42.65
CA LYS A 339 -37.04 -10.65 -41.99
C LYS A 339 -38.04 -9.94 -42.89
#